data_f3ddc55c972f33c5ebc43971fe6e5036
#
_entry.id   f3ddc55c972f33c5ebc43971fe6e5036
#
_cell.length_a   1.000
_cell.length_b   1.000
_cell.length_c   1.000
_cell.angle_alpha   90.00
_cell.angle_beta   90.00
_cell.angle_gamma   90.00
#
_symmetry.space_group_name_H-M   'P 1'
#
loop_
_entity.id
_entity.type
_entity.pdbx_description
1 polymer ?
#
loop_
_entity_poly.entity_id
_entity_poly.type
_entity_poly.pdbx_seq_one_letter_code
_entity_poly.pdbx_strand_id
1 'polypeptide(L)'
;MRRTRQLLAIVLALGMAALATVPAGAQTVVGVTATEIKIGNTNPYSGPASAYGTIGKVIGAYFKKVNDEGGVNGRKINYITYDDGYSPPKTVEMVRKLVEQDQVAALFQTLGTPPNSAIHKYMNQQKVPHLFVATGATKWNDPQNFPWTMGYQPNYQTEGRVYASHVLKNHPNAKIGILYQNDDYGKDYLKGFEDGLGEANKKMIVMRQSYEVTDPTIDSQIVNLKNSGANVFFNITIPKFAVQAIKKAHDIGWKPVHYLNNVSSSLATVLKPAGLEASKDLITALYMKEVTDPQWRNDKGFTDWVAFMKKYYPEGALDDQSNAFGYNVAILMTQVLKQCGNDLSRENIMKQAANLKNFELPLLLPGIKVNTSPTDHAPIEQEQLARFNGEKWDLFGELFEAFRKN
;
A
#
# COMPACT_ATOMS: atom_id res chain seq x y z
N MET A 1 58.85 19.85 -68.33
CA MET A 1 57.40 19.92 -68.04
C MET A 1 56.89 18.60 -67.54
N ARG A 2 57.30 18.08 -66.36
CA ARG A 2 56.73 16.80 -65.81
C ARG A 2 56.90 16.72 -64.28
N ARG A 3 57.00 17.86 -63.59
CA ARG A 3 57.15 17.85 -62.10
C ARG A 3 56.10 18.70 -61.35
N THR A 4 55.05 19.21 -61.98
CA THR A 4 54.08 20.12 -61.38
C THR A 4 52.64 19.49 -61.27
N ARG A 5 52.48 18.18 -61.51
CA ARG A 5 51.15 17.49 -61.45
C ARG A 5 51.01 16.51 -60.31
N GLN A 6 52.03 16.35 -59.48
CA GLN A 6 51.96 15.39 -58.35
C GLN A 6 51.75 16.00 -56.96
N LEU A 7 51.69 17.33 -56.82
CA LEU A 7 51.48 18.00 -55.54
C LEU A 7 50.03 18.47 -55.28
N LEU A 8 49.11 18.29 -56.25
CA LEU A 8 47.68 18.68 -56.07
C LEU A 8 46.76 17.53 -55.68
N ALA A 9 47.27 16.26 -55.60
CA ALA A 9 46.42 15.09 -55.26
C ALA A 9 46.51 14.65 -53.82
N ILE A 10 47.34 15.27 -52.96
CA ILE A 10 47.53 14.90 -51.56
C ILE A 10 46.77 15.82 -50.57
N VAL A 11 46.26 16.97 -51.01
CA VAL A 11 45.53 17.92 -50.15
C VAL A 11 44.02 17.64 -50.13
N LEU A 12 43.48 16.81 -51.03
CA LEU A 12 42.04 16.48 -51.07
C LEU A 12 41.64 15.20 -50.29
N ALA A 13 42.60 14.47 -49.67
CA ALA A 13 42.32 13.22 -48.92
C ALA A 13 42.28 13.35 -47.40
N LEU A 14 42.48 14.55 -46.82
CA LEU A 14 42.45 14.82 -45.37
C LEU A 14 41.25 15.63 -44.90
N GLY A 15 40.28 15.91 -45.78
CA GLY A 15 39.11 16.75 -45.47
C GLY A 15 37.82 16.00 -45.16
N MET A 16 37.81 14.64 -45.00
CA MET A 16 36.57 13.86 -44.89
C MET A 16 36.62 12.82 -43.79
N ALA A 17 36.90 13.23 -42.57
CA ALA A 17 36.76 12.34 -41.38
C ALA A 17 36.40 13.13 -40.10
N ALA A 18 35.59 14.16 -40.22
CA ALA A 18 34.91 14.75 -39.07
C ALA A 18 33.41 14.59 -39.30
N LEU A 19 32.93 13.34 -39.45
CA LEU A 19 31.55 13.00 -39.16
C LEU A 19 31.40 13.16 -37.66
N ALA A 20 30.90 14.35 -37.26
CA ALA A 20 30.38 14.58 -35.93
C ALA A 20 29.40 13.44 -35.62
N THR A 21 29.80 12.54 -34.75
CA THR A 21 28.86 11.65 -34.06
C THR A 21 27.92 12.57 -33.29
N VAL A 22 26.81 12.91 -33.91
CA VAL A 22 25.64 13.49 -33.20
C VAL A 22 25.35 12.46 -32.09
N PRO A 23 25.48 12.83 -30.80
CA PRO A 23 25.06 11.92 -29.76
C PRO A 23 23.62 11.57 -30.06
N ALA A 24 23.30 10.27 -30.20
CA ALA A 24 21.94 9.80 -30.33
C ALA A 24 21.14 10.51 -29.24
N GLY A 25 20.20 11.37 -29.65
CA GLY A 25 19.43 12.20 -28.73
C GLY A 25 18.88 11.31 -27.64
N ALA A 26 19.30 11.52 -26.40
CA ALA A 26 18.76 10.80 -25.26
C ALA A 26 17.25 10.99 -25.32
N GLN A 27 16.52 9.90 -25.56
CA GLN A 27 15.07 9.93 -25.61
C GLN A 27 14.60 10.58 -24.29
N THR A 28 13.92 11.70 -24.38
CA THR A 28 13.42 12.43 -23.20
C THR A 28 12.38 11.55 -22.49
N VAL A 29 12.78 11.03 -21.34
CA VAL A 29 11.88 10.22 -20.49
C VAL A 29 11.05 11.16 -19.63
N VAL A 30 9.73 11.04 -19.70
CA VAL A 30 8.82 11.89 -18.91
C VAL A 30 9.11 11.72 -17.42
N GLY A 31 9.29 12.85 -16.73
CA GLY A 31 9.55 12.87 -15.29
C GLY A 31 10.99 12.50 -14.88
N VAL A 32 11.91 12.36 -15.85
CA VAL A 32 13.30 11.99 -15.57
C VAL A 32 14.25 12.96 -16.27
N THR A 33 15.24 13.43 -15.53
CA THR A 33 16.35 14.24 -16.04
C THR A 33 17.69 13.55 -15.75
N ALA A 34 18.79 14.19 -16.09
CA ALA A 34 20.12 13.71 -15.71
C ALA A 34 20.34 13.65 -14.18
N THR A 35 19.59 14.44 -13.42
CA THR A 35 19.81 14.63 -11.97
C THR A 35 18.56 14.37 -11.11
N GLU A 36 17.40 14.09 -11.72
CA GLU A 36 16.13 14.02 -10.98
C GLU A 36 15.20 12.93 -11.55
N ILE A 37 14.42 12.30 -10.65
CA ILE A 37 13.29 11.41 -10.95
C ILE A 37 12.08 11.95 -10.21
N LYS A 38 11.02 12.34 -10.91
CA LYS A 38 9.76 12.81 -10.32
C LYS A 38 8.82 11.66 -10.03
N ILE A 39 8.43 11.50 -8.77
CA ILE A 39 7.46 10.49 -8.30
C ILE A 39 6.27 11.21 -7.68
N GLY A 40 5.08 10.91 -8.18
CA GLY A 40 3.83 11.52 -7.73
C GLY A 40 3.08 10.66 -6.70
N ASN A 41 2.32 11.32 -5.83
CA ASN A 41 1.50 10.68 -4.81
C ASN A 41 0.25 11.51 -4.51
N THR A 42 -0.85 10.85 -4.13
CA THR A 42 -1.95 11.45 -3.40
C THR A 42 -2.17 10.70 -2.09
N ASN A 43 -2.40 11.45 -1.02
CA ASN A 43 -2.59 10.91 0.31
C ASN A 43 -3.61 11.77 1.07
N PRO A 44 -4.47 11.18 1.93
CA PRO A 44 -5.41 11.96 2.74
C PRO A 44 -4.69 12.61 3.94
N TYR A 45 -4.09 13.76 3.72
CA TYR A 45 -3.51 14.57 4.82
C TYR A 45 -4.58 15.27 5.64
N SER A 46 -5.79 15.38 5.11
CA SER A 46 -6.99 15.90 5.74
C SER A 46 -8.19 14.93 5.62
N GLY A 47 -9.32 15.28 6.25
CA GLY A 47 -10.57 14.52 6.14
C GLY A 47 -10.63 13.25 6.99
N PRO A 48 -11.64 12.38 6.73
CA PRO A 48 -11.99 11.25 7.61
C PRO A 48 -10.92 10.14 7.66
N ALA A 49 -10.05 10.05 6.66
CA ALA A 49 -8.97 9.06 6.58
C ALA A 49 -7.59 9.67 6.92
N SER A 50 -7.54 10.87 7.52
CA SER A 50 -6.29 11.60 7.80
C SER A 50 -5.31 10.89 8.74
N ALA A 51 -5.77 9.88 9.49
CA ALA A 51 -4.89 9.01 10.27
C ALA A 51 -3.81 8.33 9.40
N TYR A 52 -4.10 8.09 8.12
CA TYR A 52 -3.14 7.52 7.16
C TYR A 52 -2.16 8.55 6.55
N GLY A 53 -2.36 9.85 6.82
CA GLY A 53 -1.54 10.92 6.24
C GLY A 53 -0.05 10.82 6.56
N THR A 54 0.30 10.17 7.66
CA THR A 54 1.69 9.91 8.04
C THR A 54 2.44 9.04 7.02
N ILE A 55 1.75 8.16 6.27
CA ILE A 55 2.36 7.30 5.25
C ILE A 55 3.07 8.15 4.19
N GLY A 56 2.41 9.14 3.63
CA GLY A 56 3.01 10.02 2.62
C GLY A 56 4.18 10.84 3.19
N LYS A 57 4.10 11.24 4.46
CA LYS A 57 5.17 12.01 5.12
C LYS A 57 6.43 11.16 5.33
N VAL A 58 6.30 9.94 5.84
CA VAL A 58 7.44 9.05 6.07
C VAL A 58 8.09 8.59 4.77
N ILE A 59 7.31 8.40 3.70
CA ILE A 59 7.83 8.13 2.35
C ILE A 59 8.72 9.31 1.89
N GLY A 60 8.24 10.54 2.04
CA GLY A 60 9.02 11.75 1.71
C GLY A 60 10.32 11.82 2.51
N ALA A 61 10.27 11.52 3.80
CA ALA A 61 11.45 11.46 4.66
C ALA A 61 12.44 10.36 4.23
N TYR A 62 11.93 9.20 3.78
CA TYR A 62 12.78 8.13 3.27
C TYR A 62 13.47 8.52 1.95
N PHE A 63 12.75 9.13 1.03
CA PHE A 63 13.36 9.63 -0.21
C PHE A 63 14.37 10.76 0.04
N LYS A 64 14.13 11.60 1.08
CA LYS A 64 15.16 12.53 1.53
C LYS A 64 16.44 11.80 1.97
N LYS A 65 16.32 10.73 2.77
CA LYS A 65 17.46 9.87 3.15
C LYS A 65 18.18 9.35 1.91
N VAL A 66 17.46 8.78 0.94
CA VAL A 66 18.02 8.27 -0.31
C VAL A 66 18.78 9.39 -1.05
N ASN A 67 18.22 10.58 -1.11
CA ASN A 67 18.82 11.75 -1.76
C ASN A 67 20.11 12.24 -1.06
N ASP A 68 20.12 12.22 0.28
CA ASP A 68 21.31 12.58 1.08
C ASP A 68 22.43 11.55 0.90
N GLU A 69 22.10 10.30 0.56
CA GLU A 69 23.03 9.20 0.28
C GLU A 69 23.48 9.12 -1.19
N GLY A 70 23.16 10.12 -2.01
CA GLY A 70 23.58 10.20 -3.42
C GLY A 70 22.48 9.90 -4.43
N GLY A 71 21.26 9.63 -3.98
CA GLY A 71 20.10 9.36 -4.84
C GLY A 71 20.09 7.94 -5.44
N VAL A 72 19.37 7.77 -6.54
CA VAL A 72 19.29 6.53 -7.30
C VAL A 72 20.06 6.69 -8.60
N ASN A 73 21.15 5.93 -8.76
CA ASN A 73 22.03 6.03 -9.94
C ASN A 73 22.43 7.49 -10.26
N GLY A 74 22.75 8.29 -9.21
CA GLY A 74 23.14 9.69 -9.32
C GLY A 74 22.00 10.68 -9.49
N ARG A 75 20.73 10.25 -9.48
CA ARG A 75 19.56 11.10 -9.59
C ARG A 75 18.83 11.21 -8.24
N LYS A 76 18.40 12.40 -7.89
CA LYS A 76 17.57 12.65 -6.71
C LYS A 76 16.11 12.29 -7.02
N ILE A 77 15.41 11.73 -6.04
CA ILE A 77 13.97 11.51 -6.13
C ILE A 77 13.28 12.82 -5.71
N ASN A 78 12.51 13.40 -6.61
CA ASN A 78 11.60 14.51 -6.34
C ASN A 78 10.20 13.92 -6.08
N TYR A 79 9.84 13.85 -4.81
CA TYR A 79 8.55 13.30 -4.38
C TYR A 79 7.51 14.42 -4.27
N ILE A 80 6.53 14.39 -5.16
CA ILE A 80 5.46 15.37 -5.25
C ILE A 80 4.18 14.73 -4.71
N THR A 81 3.67 15.22 -3.59
CA THR A 81 2.49 14.66 -2.93
C THR A 81 1.41 15.72 -2.72
N TYR A 82 0.14 15.35 -2.95
CA TYR A 82 -1.01 16.23 -2.78
C TYR A 82 -2.04 15.64 -1.83
N ASP A 83 -2.70 16.52 -1.07
CA ASP A 83 -3.82 16.15 -0.22
C ASP A 83 -5.08 15.96 -1.05
N ASP A 84 -5.62 14.75 -1.06
CA ASP A 84 -6.91 14.46 -1.70
C ASP A 84 -8.09 14.33 -0.72
N GLY A 85 -7.83 14.40 0.59
CA GLY A 85 -8.85 14.29 1.64
C GLY A 85 -9.66 12.99 1.59
N TYR A 86 -9.14 11.93 0.93
CA TYR A 86 -9.87 10.68 0.64
C TYR A 86 -11.11 10.90 -0.25
N SER A 87 -11.10 11.93 -1.09
CA SER A 87 -12.20 12.29 -1.98
C SER A 87 -11.89 11.88 -3.42
N PRO A 88 -12.60 10.90 -4.02
CA PRO A 88 -12.35 10.47 -5.39
C PRO A 88 -12.34 11.60 -6.42
N PRO A 89 -13.25 12.59 -6.41
CA PRO A 89 -13.17 13.73 -7.32
C PRO A 89 -11.88 14.54 -7.16
N LYS A 90 -11.46 14.80 -5.92
CA LYS A 90 -10.22 15.54 -5.65
C LYS A 90 -8.98 14.71 -6.03
N THR A 91 -9.03 13.40 -5.83
CA THR A 91 -7.96 12.50 -6.29
C THR A 91 -7.78 12.61 -7.81
N VAL A 92 -8.88 12.59 -8.58
CA VAL A 92 -8.84 12.75 -10.04
C VAL A 92 -8.18 14.09 -10.44
N GLU A 93 -8.54 15.19 -9.78
CA GLU A 93 -7.95 16.50 -10.01
C GLU A 93 -6.44 16.50 -9.74
N MET A 94 -6.04 16.01 -8.55
CA MET A 94 -4.63 16.00 -8.14
C MET A 94 -3.78 15.07 -9.01
N VAL A 95 -4.32 13.91 -9.40
CA VAL A 95 -3.62 12.97 -10.27
C VAL A 95 -3.44 13.52 -11.68
N ARG A 96 -4.46 14.20 -12.24
CA ARG A 96 -4.28 14.90 -13.51
C ARG A 96 -3.19 15.95 -13.43
N LYS A 97 -3.14 16.72 -12.36
CA LYS A 97 -2.05 17.68 -12.12
C LYS A 97 -0.68 17.00 -12.08
N LEU A 98 -0.53 15.90 -11.35
CA LEU A 98 0.72 15.13 -11.29
C LEU A 98 1.16 14.60 -12.65
N VAL A 99 0.21 14.09 -13.45
CA VAL A 99 0.51 13.46 -14.76
C VAL A 99 0.72 14.50 -15.85
N GLU A 100 -0.18 15.50 -15.96
CA GLU A 100 -0.25 16.42 -17.10
C GLU A 100 0.60 17.69 -16.90
N GLN A 101 0.71 18.20 -15.66
CA GLN A 101 1.45 19.43 -15.34
C GLN A 101 2.82 19.15 -14.74
N ASP A 102 2.87 18.35 -13.66
CA ASP A 102 4.13 18.01 -13.00
C ASP A 102 4.94 16.99 -13.81
N GLN A 103 4.28 16.23 -14.68
CA GLN A 103 4.88 15.24 -15.58
C GLN A 103 5.71 14.20 -14.81
N VAL A 104 5.10 13.54 -13.83
CA VAL A 104 5.76 12.50 -13.05
C VAL A 104 6.08 11.25 -13.87
N ALA A 105 7.18 10.57 -13.54
CA ALA A 105 7.56 9.30 -14.14
C ALA A 105 6.60 8.18 -13.74
N ALA A 106 6.17 8.18 -12.48
CA ALA A 106 5.23 7.20 -11.93
C ALA A 106 4.39 7.83 -10.81
N LEU A 107 3.18 7.29 -10.59
CA LEU A 107 2.47 7.44 -9.32
C LEU A 107 2.88 6.30 -8.37
N PHE A 108 3.02 6.63 -7.11
CA PHE A 108 3.46 5.70 -6.09
C PHE A 108 2.65 5.87 -4.80
N GLN A 109 2.10 4.77 -4.26
CA GLN A 109 1.41 4.75 -2.97
C GLN A 109 0.23 5.72 -2.86
N THR A 110 -0.51 5.97 -3.94
CA THR A 110 -1.80 6.64 -3.85
C THR A 110 -2.74 5.84 -2.95
N LEU A 111 -3.42 6.51 -2.01
CA LEU A 111 -4.09 5.83 -0.90
C LEU A 111 -5.60 5.74 -1.06
N GLY A 112 -6.14 4.56 -0.75
CA GLY A 112 -7.56 4.29 -0.61
C GLY A 112 -8.22 3.66 -1.83
N THR A 113 -9.16 2.75 -1.59
CA THR A 113 -9.84 2.02 -2.67
C THR A 113 -10.71 2.93 -3.53
N PRO A 114 -11.63 3.76 -2.99
CA PRO A 114 -12.41 4.67 -3.82
C PRO A 114 -11.57 5.69 -4.60
N PRO A 115 -10.56 6.36 -3.99
CA PRO A 115 -9.64 7.24 -4.71
C PRO A 115 -8.95 6.56 -5.88
N ASN A 116 -8.34 5.39 -5.65
CA ASN A 116 -7.63 4.65 -6.70
C ASN A 116 -8.58 4.10 -7.77
N SER A 117 -9.80 3.69 -7.41
CA SER A 117 -10.81 3.26 -8.38
C SER A 117 -11.16 4.37 -9.38
N ALA A 118 -11.24 5.61 -8.92
CA ALA A 118 -11.57 6.76 -9.76
C ALA A 118 -10.50 7.09 -10.81
N ILE A 119 -9.24 6.75 -10.55
CA ILE A 119 -8.10 7.03 -11.45
C ILE A 119 -7.59 5.81 -12.20
N HIS A 120 -7.99 4.60 -11.83
CA HIS A 120 -7.45 3.34 -12.33
C HIS A 120 -7.42 3.23 -13.86
N LYS A 121 -8.58 3.51 -14.50
CA LYS A 121 -8.68 3.48 -15.95
C LYS A 121 -7.83 4.57 -16.61
N TYR A 122 -7.84 5.79 -16.05
CA TYR A 122 -7.05 6.91 -16.55
C TYR A 122 -5.56 6.59 -16.55
N MET A 123 -5.02 6.07 -15.43
CA MET A 123 -3.60 5.73 -15.32
C MET A 123 -3.18 4.69 -16.36
N ASN A 124 -4.00 3.66 -16.59
CA ASN A 124 -3.74 2.65 -17.60
C ASN A 124 -3.85 3.19 -19.05
N GLN A 125 -4.80 4.08 -19.33
CA GLN A 125 -4.91 4.77 -20.62
C GLN A 125 -3.71 5.68 -20.90
N GLN A 126 -3.22 6.39 -19.89
CA GLN A 126 -2.06 7.28 -20.00
C GLN A 126 -0.72 6.52 -19.98
N LYS A 127 -0.74 5.21 -19.74
CA LYS A 127 0.46 4.37 -19.60
C LYS A 127 1.44 4.94 -18.58
N VAL A 128 0.92 5.38 -17.44
CA VAL A 128 1.72 5.86 -16.32
C VAL A 128 1.77 4.78 -15.25
N PRO A 129 2.96 4.33 -14.82
CA PRO A 129 3.08 3.37 -13.72
C PRO A 129 2.33 3.86 -12.48
N HIS A 130 1.43 3.04 -11.98
CA HIS A 130 0.63 3.26 -10.78
C HIS A 130 1.00 2.18 -9.78
N LEU A 131 2.09 2.42 -9.05
CA LEU A 131 2.82 1.38 -8.34
C LEU A 131 2.48 1.33 -6.85
N PHE A 132 2.35 0.09 -6.38
CA PHE A 132 2.23 -0.24 -4.97
C PHE A 132 1.12 0.56 -4.29
N VAL A 133 -0.06 0.60 -4.92
CA VAL A 133 -1.19 1.38 -4.40
C VAL A 133 -1.50 1.01 -2.95
N ALA A 134 -1.76 2.01 -2.11
CA ALA A 134 -2.01 1.83 -0.67
C ALA A 134 -3.46 1.38 -0.42
N THR A 135 -3.78 0.20 -0.90
CA THR A 135 -5.06 -0.49 -0.71
C THR A 135 -4.94 -1.95 -1.13
N GLY A 136 -5.60 -2.84 -0.39
CA GLY A 136 -5.59 -4.28 -0.66
C GLY A 136 -6.77 -4.75 -1.53
N ALA A 137 -7.49 -3.88 -2.23
CA ALA A 137 -8.59 -4.35 -3.08
C ALA A 137 -8.06 -5.30 -4.17
N THR A 138 -8.74 -6.43 -4.33
CA THR A 138 -8.30 -7.54 -5.19
C THR A 138 -8.10 -7.15 -6.65
N LYS A 139 -8.80 -6.12 -7.12
CA LYS A 139 -8.71 -5.61 -8.49
C LYS A 139 -7.35 -5.01 -8.88
N TRP A 140 -6.45 -4.75 -7.94
CA TRP A 140 -5.11 -4.24 -8.26
C TRP A 140 -4.18 -5.33 -8.80
N ASN A 141 -4.55 -6.60 -8.69
CA ASN A 141 -3.87 -7.73 -9.30
C ASN A 141 -4.63 -8.22 -10.55
N ASP A 142 -4.69 -7.37 -11.57
CA ASP A 142 -5.27 -7.68 -12.89
C ASP A 142 -4.34 -7.16 -14.01
N PRO A 143 -3.13 -7.70 -14.14
CA PRO A 143 -2.16 -7.24 -15.15
C PRO A 143 -2.61 -7.45 -16.58
N GLN A 144 -3.57 -8.35 -16.83
CA GLN A 144 -4.11 -8.58 -18.17
C GLN A 144 -4.92 -7.37 -18.67
N ASN A 145 -5.77 -6.78 -17.83
CA ASN A 145 -6.63 -5.67 -18.22
C ASN A 145 -6.05 -4.31 -17.81
N PHE A 146 -5.24 -4.30 -16.73
CA PHE A 146 -4.66 -3.09 -16.13
C PHE A 146 -3.15 -3.23 -15.89
N PRO A 147 -2.35 -3.38 -16.96
CA PRO A 147 -0.91 -3.68 -16.84
C PRO A 147 -0.08 -2.56 -16.20
N TRP A 148 -0.63 -1.37 -16.03
CA TRP A 148 0.06 -0.22 -15.44
C TRP A 148 -0.26 0.01 -13.96
N THR A 149 -1.01 -0.90 -13.32
CA THR A 149 -1.36 -0.82 -11.90
C THR A 149 -0.84 -2.03 -11.15
N MET A 150 -0.32 -1.80 -9.95
CA MET A 150 0.18 -2.85 -9.05
C MET A 150 -0.22 -2.55 -7.61
N GLY A 151 -0.73 -3.58 -6.89
CA GLY A 151 -0.99 -3.53 -5.46
C GLY A 151 0.29 -3.54 -4.61
N TYR A 152 0.13 -3.49 -3.30
CA TYR A 152 1.24 -3.64 -2.36
C TYR A 152 0.92 -4.64 -1.24
N GLN A 153 -0.06 -4.35 -0.43
CA GLN A 153 -0.45 -5.13 0.74
C GLN A 153 -1.28 -6.36 0.35
N PRO A 154 -1.42 -7.35 1.23
CA PRO A 154 -2.30 -8.49 1.03
C PRO A 154 -3.70 -8.07 0.60
N ASN A 155 -4.35 -8.89 -0.23
CA ASN A 155 -5.65 -8.52 -0.72
C ASN A 155 -6.78 -8.80 0.28
N TYR A 156 -7.78 -7.94 0.28
CA TYR A 156 -8.88 -7.96 1.25
C TYR A 156 -9.76 -9.22 1.18
N GLN A 157 -9.91 -9.82 0.00
CA GLN A 157 -10.64 -11.09 -0.09
C GLN A 157 -9.88 -12.22 0.60
N THR A 158 -8.53 -12.24 0.52
CA THR A 158 -7.71 -13.22 1.24
C THR A 158 -7.88 -13.05 2.75
N GLU A 159 -7.72 -11.84 3.26
CA GLU A 159 -7.91 -11.52 4.67
C GLU A 159 -9.33 -11.92 5.14
N GLY A 160 -10.36 -11.59 4.34
CA GLY A 160 -11.75 -12.03 4.62
C GLY A 160 -11.89 -13.55 4.73
N ARG A 161 -11.26 -14.32 3.81
CA ARG A 161 -11.28 -15.80 3.86
C ARG A 161 -10.56 -16.35 5.08
N VAL A 162 -9.44 -15.73 5.48
CA VAL A 162 -8.70 -16.11 6.70
C VAL A 162 -9.60 -15.98 7.94
N TYR A 163 -10.32 -14.87 8.06
CA TYR A 163 -11.26 -14.69 9.17
C TYR A 163 -12.43 -15.67 9.12
N ALA A 164 -13.02 -15.90 7.94
CA ALA A 164 -14.08 -16.87 7.76
C ALA A 164 -13.64 -18.29 8.14
N SER A 165 -12.45 -18.71 7.74
CA SER A 165 -11.85 -20.00 8.10
C SER A 165 -11.68 -20.14 9.61
N HIS A 166 -11.18 -19.08 10.27
CA HIS A 166 -11.04 -19.08 11.72
C HIS A 166 -12.41 -19.15 12.44
N VAL A 167 -13.42 -18.43 11.95
CA VAL A 167 -14.80 -18.49 12.48
C VAL A 167 -15.36 -19.90 12.35
N LEU A 168 -15.29 -20.52 11.18
CA LEU A 168 -15.82 -21.88 10.95
C LEU A 168 -15.16 -22.91 11.87
N LYS A 169 -13.84 -22.80 12.08
CA LYS A 169 -13.09 -23.74 12.92
C LYS A 169 -13.39 -23.57 14.41
N ASN A 170 -13.53 -22.33 14.90
CA ASN A 170 -13.56 -22.05 16.33
C ASN A 170 -14.94 -21.63 16.85
N HIS A 171 -15.85 -21.21 15.96
CA HIS A 171 -17.18 -20.68 16.30
C HIS A 171 -18.26 -21.28 15.39
N PRO A 172 -18.48 -22.61 15.38
CA PRO A 172 -19.36 -23.27 14.42
C PRO A 172 -20.82 -22.85 14.53
N ASN A 173 -21.22 -22.26 15.65
CA ASN A 173 -22.58 -21.75 15.91
C ASN A 173 -22.62 -20.22 15.90
N ALA A 174 -21.70 -19.56 15.20
CA ALA A 174 -21.64 -18.11 15.14
C ALA A 174 -22.90 -17.50 14.53
N LYS A 175 -23.35 -16.42 15.15
CA LYS A 175 -24.26 -15.43 14.56
C LYS A 175 -23.43 -14.21 14.22
N ILE A 176 -23.21 -13.96 12.94
CA ILE A 176 -22.21 -12.99 12.48
C ILE A 176 -22.90 -11.68 12.14
N GLY A 177 -22.46 -10.61 12.77
CA GLY A 177 -22.79 -9.25 12.38
C GLY A 177 -21.60 -8.61 11.64
N ILE A 178 -21.86 -7.89 10.57
CA ILE A 178 -20.83 -7.25 9.75
C ILE A 178 -21.10 -5.76 9.65
N LEU A 179 -20.09 -4.93 9.91
CA LEU A 179 -20.07 -3.51 9.58
C LEU A 179 -19.05 -3.27 8.48
N TYR A 180 -19.44 -2.60 7.39
CA TYR A 180 -18.56 -2.36 6.26
C TYR A 180 -18.74 -0.96 5.65
N GLN A 181 -17.67 -0.39 5.10
CA GLN A 181 -17.74 0.83 4.30
C GLN A 181 -18.48 0.54 3.00
N ASN A 182 -19.46 1.36 2.63
CA ASN A 182 -20.35 1.12 1.48
C ASN A 182 -19.68 1.50 0.15
N ASP A 183 -18.55 0.90 -0.13
CA ASP A 183 -17.81 1.07 -1.38
C ASP A 183 -17.04 -0.20 -1.77
N ASP A 184 -16.17 -0.11 -2.76
CA ASP A 184 -15.39 -1.26 -3.24
C ASP A 184 -14.46 -1.84 -2.17
N TYR A 185 -13.96 -1.03 -1.21
CA TYR A 185 -13.14 -1.51 -0.10
C TYR A 185 -13.93 -2.46 0.81
N GLY A 186 -15.05 -2.00 1.33
CA GLY A 186 -15.85 -2.82 2.25
C GLY A 186 -16.47 -4.02 1.56
N LYS A 187 -16.91 -3.86 0.30
CA LYS A 187 -17.51 -4.94 -0.49
C LYS A 187 -16.48 -6.03 -0.87
N ASP A 188 -15.22 -5.67 -1.07
CA ASP A 188 -14.16 -6.63 -1.38
C ASP A 188 -13.85 -7.54 -0.18
N TYR A 189 -13.75 -6.97 1.04
CA TYR A 189 -13.67 -7.75 2.28
C TYR A 189 -14.89 -8.66 2.49
N LEU A 190 -16.09 -8.07 2.34
CA LEU A 190 -17.35 -8.80 2.50
C LEU A 190 -17.39 -10.00 1.56
N LYS A 191 -17.04 -9.81 0.28
CA LYS A 191 -16.99 -10.89 -0.70
C LYS A 191 -16.02 -11.99 -0.26
N GLY A 192 -14.81 -11.65 0.15
CA GLY A 192 -13.80 -12.62 0.60
C GLY A 192 -14.28 -13.42 1.81
N PHE A 193 -14.92 -12.75 2.77
CA PHE A 193 -15.48 -13.40 3.95
C PHE A 193 -16.62 -14.35 3.61
N GLU A 194 -17.56 -13.92 2.76
CA GLU A 194 -18.68 -14.75 2.30
C GLU A 194 -18.21 -15.96 1.47
N ASP A 195 -17.21 -15.76 0.60
CA ASP A 195 -16.59 -16.84 -0.16
C ASP A 195 -15.92 -17.86 0.78
N GLY A 196 -15.25 -17.37 1.83
CA GLY A 196 -14.60 -18.22 2.85
C GLY A 196 -15.58 -18.99 3.71
N LEU A 197 -16.75 -18.44 4.00
CA LEU A 197 -17.82 -19.18 4.68
C LEU A 197 -18.43 -20.26 3.79
N GLY A 198 -18.46 -20.05 2.48
CA GLY A 198 -19.17 -20.91 1.54
C GLY A 198 -20.69 -20.81 1.64
N GLU A 199 -21.41 -21.18 0.59
CA GLU A 199 -22.87 -21.01 0.47
C GLU A 199 -23.65 -21.60 1.64
N ALA A 200 -23.26 -22.80 2.13
CA ALA A 200 -23.95 -23.48 3.23
C ALA A 200 -23.93 -22.70 4.54
N ASN A 201 -22.88 -21.91 4.78
CA ASN A 201 -22.64 -21.20 6.04
C ASN A 201 -22.97 -19.70 5.96
N LYS A 202 -23.29 -19.14 4.79
CA LYS A 202 -23.68 -17.72 4.65
C LYS A 202 -24.89 -17.36 5.54
N LYS A 203 -25.75 -18.32 5.88
CA LYS A 203 -26.82 -18.15 6.84
C LYS A 203 -26.39 -17.78 8.26
N MET A 204 -25.10 -17.98 8.59
CA MET A 204 -24.53 -17.53 9.86
C MET A 204 -24.46 -16.00 9.94
N ILE A 205 -24.46 -15.29 8.81
CA ILE A 205 -24.51 -13.82 8.78
C ILE A 205 -25.95 -13.38 9.04
N VAL A 206 -26.21 -12.94 10.27
CA VAL A 206 -27.54 -12.52 10.73
C VAL A 206 -27.82 -11.05 10.39
N MET A 207 -26.79 -10.22 10.24
CA MET A 207 -26.97 -8.80 9.91
C MET A 207 -25.74 -8.22 9.21
N ARG A 208 -26.00 -7.37 8.22
CA ARG A 208 -25.00 -6.49 7.58
C ARG A 208 -25.45 -5.05 7.78
N GLN A 209 -24.52 -4.21 8.23
CA GLN A 209 -24.70 -2.76 8.34
C GLN A 209 -23.59 -2.08 7.54
N SER A 210 -23.96 -1.05 6.82
CA SER A 210 -22.97 -0.24 6.09
C SER A 210 -22.87 1.17 6.67
N TYR A 211 -21.78 1.84 6.35
CA TYR A 211 -21.59 3.26 6.62
C TYR A 211 -20.94 3.96 5.42
N GLU A 212 -21.14 5.25 5.31
CA GLU A 212 -20.47 6.11 4.36
C GLU A 212 -19.29 6.82 5.03
N VAL A 213 -18.20 7.08 4.27
CA VAL A 213 -17.03 7.80 4.81
C VAL A 213 -17.39 9.18 5.36
N THR A 214 -18.46 9.77 4.85
CA THR A 214 -18.98 11.08 5.27
C THR A 214 -19.87 11.03 6.50
N ASP A 215 -20.25 9.84 6.99
CA ASP A 215 -21.09 9.72 8.17
C ASP A 215 -20.41 10.35 9.39
N PRO A 216 -21.18 11.06 10.23
CA PRO A 216 -20.62 11.62 11.46
C PRO A 216 -20.35 10.54 12.51
N THR A 217 -21.21 9.52 12.60
CA THR A 217 -21.16 8.42 13.59
C THR A 217 -21.78 7.15 13.02
N ILE A 218 -21.43 6.02 13.64
CA ILE A 218 -21.96 4.68 13.32
C ILE A 218 -22.66 4.02 14.52
N ASP A 219 -23.06 4.82 15.48
CA ASP A 219 -23.64 4.34 16.74
C ASP A 219 -24.88 3.46 16.53
N SER A 220 -25.77 3.84 15.61
CA SER A 220 -26.99 3.09 15.28
C SER A 220 -26.66 1.74 14.66
N GLN A 221 -25.66 1.68 13.79
CA GLN A 221 -25.21 0.43 13.18
C GLN A 221 -24.75 -0.57 14.25
N ILE A 222 -23.94 -0.11 15.22
CA ILE A 222 -23.46 -0.99 16.31
C ILE A 222 -24.60 -1.46 17.21
N VAL A 223 -25.55 -0.58 17.54
CA VAL A 223 -26.74 -0.98 18.32
C VAL A 223 -27.57 -2.04 17.56
N ASN A 224 -27.78 -1.84 16.26
CA ASN A 224 -28.52 -2.80 15.43
C ASN A 224 -27.81 -4.16 15.37
N LEU A 225 -26.49 -4.17 15.20
CA LEU A 225 -25.68 -5.39 15.20
C LEU A 225 -25.80 -6.14 16.53
N LYS A 226 -25.73 -5.45 17.67
CA LYS A 226 -25.99 -6.07 18.99
C LYS A 226 -27.39 -6.66 19.08
N ASN A 227 -28.41 -5.90 18.67
CA ASN A 227 -29.82 -6.31 18.77
C ASN A 227 -30.17 -7.47 17.83
N SER A 228 -29.38 -7.72 16.77
CA SER A 228 -29.52 -8.89 15.90
C SER A 228 -29.18 -10.21 16.60
N GLY A 229 -28.61 -10.15 17.79
CA GLY A 229 -28.11 -11.30 18.54
C GLY A 229 -26.76 -11.83 18.01
N ALA A 230 -26.03 -11.03 17.21
CA ALA A 230 -24.69 -11.39 16.73
C ALA A 230 -23.72 -11.58 17.89
N ASN A 231 -23.00 -12.71 17.89
CA ASN A 231 -21.95 -13.06 18.84
C ASN A 231 -20.56 -13.09 18.20
N VAL A 232 -20.48 -12.88 16.89
CA VAL A 232 -19.26 -12.60 16.12
C VAL A 232 -19.47 -11.30 15.39
N PHE A 233 -18.47 -10.42 15.44
CA PHE A 233 -18.49 -9.13 14.76
C PHE A 233 -17.30 -9.02 13.80
N PHE A 234 -17.58 -8.82 12.51
CA PHE A 234 -16.57 -8.46 11.53
C PHE A 234 -16.66 -6.97 11.22
N ASN A 235 -15.62 -6.25 11.62
CA ASN A 235 -15.50 -4.80 11.57
C ASN A 235 -14.60 -4.38 10.40
N ILE A 236 -15.21 -3.92 9.31
CA ILE A 236 -14.52 -3.51 8.07
C ILE A 236 -14.57 -1.98 7.98
N THR A 237 -13.74 -1.33 8.77
CA THR A 237 -13.77 0.13 8.91
C THR A 237 -12.38 0.75 8.79
N ILE A 238 -12.33 2.01 8.35
CA ILE A 238 -11.13 2.84 8.44
C ILE A 238 -10.95 3.38 9.88
N PRO A 239 -9.76 3.87 10.28
CA PRO A 239 -9.44 4.17 11.67
C PRO A 239 -10.49 4.98 12.45
N LYS A 240 -11.02 6.07 11.88
CA LYS A 240 -12.06 6.89 12.52
C LYS A 240 -13.24 6.04 13.00
N PHE A 241 -13.74 5.17 12.13
CA PHE A 241 -14.93 4.36 12.42
C PHE A 241 -14.58 3.09 13.20
N ALA A 242 -13.36 2.57 13.08
CA ALA A 242 -12.88 1.49 13.93
C ALA A 242 -12.87 1.92 15.42
N VAL A 243 -12.35 3.11 15.72
CA VAL A 243 -12.39 3.69 17.07
C VAL A 243 -13.82 3.79 17.57
N GLN A 244 -14.74 4.32 16.76
CA GLN A 244 -16.16 4.44 17.14
C GLN A 244 -16.81 3.08 17.39
N ALA A 245 -16.58 2.10 16.50
CA ALA A 245 -17.17 0.77 16.61
C ALA A 245 -16.71 0.03 17.86
N ILE A 246 -15.40 0.03 18.14
CA ILE A 246 -14.82 -0.63 19.31
C ILE A 246 -15.35 0.01 20.59
N LYS A 247 -15.26 1.35 20.68
CA LYS A 247 -15.74 2.09 21.84
C LYS A 247 -17.24 1.88 22.07
N LYS A 248 -18.06 2.03 21.04
CA LYS A 248 -19.51 1.86 21.15
C LYS A 248 -19.90 0.46 21.57
N ALA A 249 -19.27 -0.59 21.00
CA ALA A 249 -19.53 -1.97 21.41
C ALA A 249 -19.23 -2.18 22.91
N HIS A 250 -18.11 -1.64 23.38
CA HIS A 250 -17.75 -1.69 24.80
C HIS A 250 -18.76 -0.93 25.68
N ASP A 251 -19.08 0.33 25.33
CA ASP A 251 -19.95 1.20 26.11
C ASP A 251 -21.39 0.63 26.29
N ILE A 252 -21.88 -0.08 25.29
CA ILE A 252 -23.21 -0.76 25.38
C ILE A 252 -23.12 -2.19 25.94
N GLY A 253 -21.96 -2.65 26.39
CA GLY A 253 -21.75 -3.99 26.93
C GLY A 253 -21.89 -5.11 25.91
N TRP A 254 -21.67 -4.85 24.61
CA TRP A 254 -21.65 -5.89 23.57
C TRP A 254 -20.24 -6.50 23.47
N LYS A 255 -20.13 -7.80 23.72
CA LYS A 255 -18.84 -8.53 23.78
C LYS A 255 -18.83 -9.69 22.76
N PRO A 256 -18.86 -9.42 21.46
CA PRO A 256 -18.74 -10.45 20.44
C PRO A 256 -17.28 -10.90 20.29
N VAL A 257 -17.03 -12.04 19.66
CA VAL A 257 -15.72 -12.31 19.07
C VAL A 257 -15.52 -11.30 17.94
N HIS A 258 -14.56 -10.39 18.10
CA HIS A 258 -14.46 -9.20 17.25
C HIS A 258 -13.25 -9.30 16.32
N TYR A 259 -13.52 -9.45 15.03
CA TYR A 259 -12.51 -9.39 13.96
C TYR A 259 -12.42 -7.96 13.44
N LEU A 260 -11.22 -7.41 13.49
CA LEU A 260 -10.90 -6.07 13.00
C LEU A 260 -10.00 -6.20 11.76
N ASN A 261 -10.38 -5.58 10.66
CA ASN A 261 -9.57 -5.58 9.46
C ASN A 261 -8.19 -4.94 9.67
N ASN A 262 -7.18 -5.46 8.98
CA ASN A 262 -5.77 -5.10 9.16
C ASN A 262 -5.50 -3.59 9.08
N VAL A 263 -6.09 -2.91 8.11
CA VAL A 263 -5.83 -1.47 7.88
C VAL A 263 -6.25 -0.57 9.03
N SER A 264 -6.96 -1.09 10.03
CA SER A 264 -7.36 -0.37 11.26
C SER A 264 -6.76 -0.98 12.53
N SER A 265 -5.72 -1.79 12.43
CA SER A 265 -5.11 -2.48 13.57
C SER A 265 -4.07 -1.66 14.35
N SER A 266 -3.78 -0.42 13.93
CA SER A 266 -2.77 0.43 14.58
C SER A 266 -3.06 0.69 16.04
N LEU A 267 -2.08 0.40 16.90
CA LEU A 267 -2.17 0.66 18.33
C LEU A 267 -2.32 2.17 18.61
N ALA A 268 -1.51 2.99 17.95
CA ALA A 268 -1.49 4.44 18.18
C ALA A 268 -2.78 5.13 17.71
N THR A 269 -3.25 4.81 16.50
CA THR A 269 -4.33 5.57 15.83
C THR A 269 -5.72 4.96 16.03
N VAL A 270 -5.81 3.71 16.50
CA VAL A 270 -7.09 3.02 16.69
C VAL A 270 -7.27 2.48 18.11
N LEU A 271 -6.41 1.57 18.57
CA LEU A 271 -6.66 0.84 19.82
C LEU A 271 -6.55 1.75 21.05
N LYS A 272 -5.52 2.59 21.13
CA LYS A 272 -5.38 3.56 22.23
C LYS A 272 -6.53 4.58 22.28
N PRO A 273 -6.92 5.22 21.14
CA PRO A 273 -8.08 6.12 21.13
C PRO A 273 -9.41 5.44 21.46
N ALA A 274 -9.57 4.17 21.06
CA ALA A 274 -10.77 3.38 21.38
C ALA A 274 -10.82 2.93 22.87
N GLY A 275 -9.65 2.87 23.51
CA GLY A 275 -9.43 2.31 24.85
C GLY A 275 -8.85 0.91 24.76
N LEU A 276 -7.70 0.68 25.42
CA LEU A 276 -7.01 -0.62 25.37
C LEU A 276 -7.84 -1.75 25.95
N GLU A 277 -8.60 -1.49 27.03
CA GLU A 277 -9.52 -2.46 27.61
C GLU A 277 -10.69 -2.81 26.67
N ALA A 278 -11.25 -1.80 25.97
CA ALA A 278 -12.28 -2.00 24.96
C ALA A 278 -11.77 -2.77 23.72
N SER A 279 -10.47 -2.70 23.49
CA SER A 279 -9.79 -3.34 22.35
C SER A 279 -9.26 -4.73 22.67
N LYS A 280 -9.33 -5.18 23.93
CA LYS A 280 -8.83 -6.49 24.33
C LYS A 280 -9.59 -7.61 23.60
N ASP A 281 -8.85 -8.67 23.25
CA ASP A 281 -9.34 -9.83 22.51
C ASP A 281 -9.76 -9.57 21.05
N LEU A 282 -9.54 -8.37 20.48
CA LEU A 282 -9.65 -8.15 19.04
C LEU A 282 -8.76 -9.12 18.28
N ILE A 283 -9.24 -9.61 17.14
CA ILE A 283 -8.49 -10.48 16.23
C ILE A 283 -8.27 -9.73 14.93
N THR A 284 -7.06 -9.76 14.41
CA THR A 284 -6.69 -9.20 13.10
C THR A 284 -5.74 -10.16 12.37
N ALA A 285 -5.43 -9.86 11.10
CA ALA A 285 -4.37 -10.52 10.35
C ALA A 285 -3.22 -9.52 10.14
N LEU A 286 -2.00 -9.94 10.40
CA LEU A 286 -0.80 -9.11 10.26
C LEU A 286 0.16 -9.73 9.23
N TYR A 287 0.82 -8.89 8.48
CA TYR A 287 1.92 -9.26 7.57
C TYR A 287 3.21 -8.49 7.89
N MET A 288 3.13 -7.52 8.79
CA MET A 288 4.25 -6.70 9.23
C MET A 288 4.53 -6.92 10.72
N LYS A 289 5.79 -6.76 11.12
CA LYS A 289 6.20 -6.66 12.50
C LYS A 289 5.47 -5.50 13.17
N GLU A 290 4.76 -5.76 14.25
CA GLU A 290 4.10 -4.70 15.01
C GLU A 290 5.16 -3.90 15.78
N VAL A 291 5.24 -2.60 15.51
CA VAL A 291 6.33 -1.73 16.00
C VAL A 291 6.32 -1.53 17.51
N THR A 292 5.23 -1.83 18.19
CA THR A 292 5.13 -1.74 19.65
C THR A 292 5.50 -3.04 20.36
N ASP A 293 5.63 -4.16 19.62
CA ASP A 293 5.94 -5.44 20.23
C ASP A 293 7.41 -5.53 20.66
N PRO A 294 7.68 -5.75 21.97
CA PRO A 294 9.03 -5.84 22.51
C PRO A 294 9.91 -6.93 21.86
N GLN A 295 9.32 -7.96 21.24
CA GLN A 295 10.10 -9.03 20.61
C GLN A 295 11.00 -8.52 19.48
N TRP A 296 10.64 -7.39 18.84
CA TRP A 296 11.39 -6.82 17.72
C TRP A 296 12.47 -5.82 18.13
N ARG A 297 12.60 -5.47 19.43
CA ARG A 297 13.54 -4.43 19.91
C ARG A 297 14.99 -4.65 19.49
N ASN A 298 15.41 -5.91 19.34
CA ASN A 298 16.76 -6.29 18.92
C ASN A 298 16.83 -6.73 17.45
N ASP A 299 15.72 -6.68 16.72
CA ASP A 299 15.70 -6.98 15.28
C ASP A 299 16.38 -5.84 14.50
N LYS A 300 17.29 -6.22 13.59
CA LYS A 300 18.06 -5.22 12.83
C LYS A 300 17.15 -4.31 11.99
N GLY A 301 16.12 -4.87 11.34
CA GLY A 301 15.19 -4.08 10.54
C GLY A 301 14.44 -3.04 11.37
N PHE A 302 14.03 -3.45 12.57
CA PHE A 302 13.37 -2.55 13.52
C PHE A 302 14.31 -1.46 14.04
N THR A 303 15.55 -1.79 14.44
CA THR A 303 16.51 -0.81 14.94
C THR A 303 16.95 0.17 13.87
N ASP A 304 17.12 -0.28 12.63
CA ASP A 304 17.41 0.59 11.48
C ASP A 304 16.25 1.55 11.19
N TRP A 305 15.00 1.07 11.27
CA TRP A 305 13.81 1.91 11.14
C TRP A 305 13.72 2.96 12.25
N VAL A 306 13.95 2.59 13.51
CA VAL A 306 13.96 3.54 14.64
C VAL A 306 15.04 4.61 14.45
N ALA A 307 16.24 4.24 13.99
CA ALA A 307 17.32 5.18 13.69
C ALA A 307 16.94 6.13 12.55
N PHE A 308 16.30 5.60 11.51
CA PHE A 308 15.76 6.39 10.40
C PHE A 308 14.71 7.39 10.90
N MET A 309 13.71 6.96 11.67
CA MET A 309 12.66 7.81 12.20
C MET A 309 13.24 8.97 13.01
N LYS A 310 14.15 8.68 13.94
CA LYS A 310 14.80 9.70 14.76
C LYS A 310 15.56 10.75 13.96
N LYS A 311 16.18 10.34 12.84
CA LYS A 311 17.02 11.23 12.03
C LYS A 311 16.24 12.01 10.97
N TYR A 312 15.29 11.36 10.29
CA TYR A 312 14.66 11.90 9.09
C TYR A 312 13.17 12.26 9.28
N TYR A 313 12.52 11.69 10.31
CA TYR A 313 11.12 11.97 10.62
C TYR A 313 10.87 11.99 12.13
N PRO A 314 11.56 12.88 12.88
CA PRO A 314 11.51 12.90 14.36
C PRO A 314 10.13 13.27 14.92
N GLU A 315 9.28 13.93 14.14
CA GLU A 315 7.88 14.24 14.50
C GLU A 315 6.94 13.04 14.35
N GLY A 316 7.37 11.98 13.67
CA GLY A 316 6.58 10.76 13.47
C GLY A 316 6.57 9.88 14.73
N ALA A 317 5.39 9.42 15.13
CA ALA A 317 5.22 8.56 16.29
C ALA A 317 5.81 7.16 16.01
N LEU A 318 6.67 6.67 16.92
CA LEU A 318 7.30 5.34 16.81
C LEU A 318 6.33 4.18 17.12
N ASP A 319 5.16 4.47 17.65
CA ASP A 319 4.09 3.49 17.92
C ASP A 319 2.99 3.48 16.86
N ASP A 320 3.15 4.27 15.77
CA ASP A 320 2.24 4.23 14.64
C ASP A 320 2.75 3.30 13.54
N GLN A 321 2.05 2.18 13.36
CA GLN A 321 2.34 1.16 12.35
C GLN A 321 2.38 1.72 10.92
N SER A 322 1.65 2.81 10.63
CA SER A 322 1.64 3.48 9.34
C SER A 322 3.01 4.02 8.94
N ASN A 323 3.84 4.40 9.93
CA ASN A 323 5.22 4.84 9.67
C ASN A 323 6.12 3.68 9.22
N ALA A 324 5.94 2.50 9.80
CA ALA A 324 6.63 1.29 9.36
C ALA A 324 6.19 0.85 7.96
N PHE A 325 4.90 0.95 7.67
CA PHE A 325 4.34 0.68 6.35
C PHE A 325 4.97 1.58 5.28
N GLY A 326 4.94 2.90 5.48
CA GLY A 326 5.50 3.85 4.52
C GLY A 326 7.03 3.67 4.33
N TYR A 327 7.76 3.34 5.40
CA TYR A 327 9.19 3.03 5.34
C TYR A 327 9.47 1.80 4.46
N ASN A 328 8.77 0.69 4.70
CA ASN A 328 8.93 -0.53 3.91
C ASN A 328 8.65 -0.32 2.42
N VAL A 329 7.54 0.33 2.09
CA VAL A 329 7.17 0.50 0.68
C VAL A 329 8.09 1.50 -0.03
N ALA A 330 8.64 2.48 0.67
CA ALA A 330 9.64 3.39 0.10
C ALA A 330 10.97 2.68 -0.22
N ILE A 331 11.37 1.70 0.61
CA ILE A 331 12.50 0.79 0.29
C ILE A 331 12.21 0.04 -1.00
N LEU A 332 11.01 -0.53 -1.13
CA LEU A 332 10.61 -1.30 -2.31
C LEU A 332 10.66 -0.45 -3.60
N MET A 333 10.09 0.76 -3.56
CA MET A 333 10.14 1.68 -4.71
C MET A 333 11.57 2.07 -5.06
N THR A 334 12.40 2.33 -4.06
CA THR A 334 13.83 2.65 -4.27
C THR A 334 14.55 1.47 -4.94
N GLN A 335 14.24 0.23 -4.56
CA GLN A 335 14.79 -0.97 -5.19
C GLN A 335 14.38 -1.07 -6.66
N VAL A 336 13.10 -0.86 -6.98
CA VAL A 336 12.61 -0.85 -8.37
C VAL A 336 13.35 0.18 -9.20
N LEU A 337 13.49 1.42 -8.70
CA LEU A 337 14.22 2.47 -9.41
C LEU A 337 15.71 2.13 -9.60
N LYS A 338 16.34 1.49 -8.62
CA LYS A 338 17.75 1.01 -8.75
C LYS A 338 17.87 -0.07 -9.83
N GLN A 339 16.94 -1.01 -9.89
CA GLN A 339 16.93 -2.07 -10.92
C GLN A 339 16.72 -1.54 -12.33
N CYS A 340 16.10 -0.37 -12.50
CA CYS A 340 15.96 0.28 -13.79
C CYS A 340 17.31 0.71 -14.40
N GLY A 341 18.33 0.88 -13.60
CA GLY A 341 19.62 1.39 -14.07
C GLY A 341 19.47 2.80 -14.67
N ASN A 342 19.92 2.96 -15.92
CA ASN A 342 19.81 4.23 -16.65
C ASN A 342 18.51 4.34 -17.48
N ASP A 343 17.79 3.24 -17.69
CA ASP A 343 16.53 3.23 -18.38
C ASP A 343 15.37 3.38 -17.37
N LEU A 344 14.96 4.61 -17.14
CA LEU A 344 13.83 4.98 -16.29
C LEU A 344 12.56 5.26 -17.11
N SER A 345 12.46 4.67 -18.33
CA SER A 345 11.19 4.68 -19.06
C SER A 345 10.06 4.06 -18.24
N ARG A 346 8.84 4.54 -18.46
CA ARG A 346 7.65 4.01 -17.77
C ARG A 346 7.48 2.51 -17.96
N GLU A 347 7.77 2.04 -19.17
CA GLU A 347 7.76 0.61 -19.53
C GLU A 347 8.76 -0.19 -18.69
N ASN A 348 10.00 0.32 -18.56
CA ASN A 348 11.01 -0.39 -17.76
C ASN A 348 10.73 -0.31 -16.25
N ILE A 349 10.18 0.80 -15.76
CA ILE A 349 9.73 0.90 -14.35
C ILE A 349 8.69 -0.19 -14.06
N MET A 350 7.66 -0.35 -14.90
CA MET A 350 6.68 -1.43 -14.75
C MET A 350 7.31 -2.82 -14.85
N LYS A 351 8.21 -3.03 -15.82
CA LYS A 351 8.92 -4.29 -16.00
C LYS A 351 9.74 -4.67 -14.76
N GLN A 352 10.45 -3.72 -14.14
CA GLN A 352 11.23 -3.96 -12.94
C GLN A 352 10.33 -4.19 -11.71
N ALA A 353 9.23 -3.44 -11.59
CA ALA A 353 8.23 -3.67 -10.55
C ALA A 353 7.59 -5.06 -10.65
N ALA A 354 7.36 -5.57 -11.87
CA ALA A 354 6.84 -6.91 -12.14
C ALA A 354 7.93 -8.00 -12.17
N ASN A 355 9.11 -7.76 -11.61
CA ASN A 355 10.22 -8.72 -11.59
C ASN A 355 10.93 -8.77 -10.23
N LEU A 356 10.20 -8.59 -9.16
CA LEU A 356 10.71 -8.75 -7.80
C LEU A 356 10.74 -10.23 -7.43
N LYS A 357 11.86 -10.71 -6.89
CA LYS A 357 12.06 -12.12 -6.54
C LYS A 357 12.61 -12.24 -5.12
N ASN A 358 11.81 -12.83 -4.24
CA ASN A 358 12.18 -13.07 -2.84
C ASN A 358 12.78 -11.84 -2.15
N PHE A 359 12.29 -10.64 -2.50
CA PHE A 359 12.81 -9.41 -1.95
C PHE A 359 12.37 -9.27 -0.49
N GLU A 360 13.33 -9.07 0.40
CA GLU A 360 13.09 -8.95 1.83
C GLU A 360 12.90 -7.48 2.20
N LEU A 361 11.80 -7.18 2.88
CA LEU A 361 11.56 -5.89 3.51
C LEU A 361 11.76 -6.00 5.02
N PRO A 362 12.46 -5.04 5.64
CA PRO A 362 12.94 -5.21 7.01
C PRO A 362 11.84 -5.37 8.07
N LEU A 363 10.65 -4.84 7.81
CA LEU A 363 9.54 -4.87 8.77
C LEU A 363 8.39 -5.81 8.34
N LEU A 364 8.58 -6.70 7.36
CA LEU A 364 7.66 -7.83 7.16
C LEU A 364 7.86 -8.89 8.25
N LEU A 365 6.82 -9.66 8.52
CA LEU A 365 6.94 -10.83 9.41
C LEU A 365 7.94 -11.84 8.82
N PRO A 366 8.66 -12.58 9.67
CA PRO A 366 9.59 -13.62 9.22
C PRO A 366 8.92 -14.61 8.26
N GLY A 367 9.59 -14.91 7.16
CA GLY A 367 9.08 -15.81 6.12
C GLY A 367 8.32 -15.11 5.00
N ILE A 368 7.81 -13.90 5.19
CA ILE A 368 7.13 -13.14 4.14
C ILE A 368 8.15 -12.43 3.26
N LYS A 369 8.02 -12.61 1.96
CA LYS A 369 8.87 -12.01 0.95
C LYS A 369 8.03 -11.37 -0.17
N VAL A 370 8.56 -10.32 -0.76
CA VAL A 370 7.94 -9.65 -1.90
C VAL A 370 8.27 -10.41 -3.17
N ASN A 371 7.24 -10.81 -3.89
CA ASN A 371 7.35 -11.46 -5.20
C ASN A 371 6.36 -10.84 -6.17
N THR A 372 6.78 -10.62 -7.41
CA THR A 372 5.91 -10.18 -8.51
C THR A 372 6.28 -10.87 -9.80
N SER A 373 5.36 -10.88 -10.76
CA SER A 373 5.62 -11.35 -12.11
C SER A 373 4.77 -10.57 -13.12
N PRO A 374 5.02 -10.69 -14.43
CA PRO A 374 4.17 -10.08 -15.45
C PRO A 374 2.69 -10.51 -15.40
N THR A 375 2.39 -11.62 -14.74
CA THR A 375 1.03 -12.16 -14.58
C THR A 375 0.52 -12.10 -13.15
N ASP A 376 1.32 -11.52 -12.23
CA ASP A 376 0.97 -11.41 -10.82
C ASP A 376 1.50 -10.10 -10.22
N HIS A 377 0.60 -9.17 -9.99
CA HIS A 377 0.84 -7.85 -9.43
C HIS A 377 0.46 -7.75 -7.94
N ALA A 378 0.46 -8.89 -7.20
CA ALA A 378 0.27 -8.94 -5.75
C ALA A 378 1.61 -9.19 -5.04
N PRO A 379 2.35 -8.14 -4.62
CA PRO A 379 3.70 -8.29 -4.06
C PRO A 379 3.75 -9.07 -2.75
N ILE A 380 2.73 -8.94 -1.90
CA ILE A 380 2.64 -9.58 -0.59
C ILE A 380 1.32 -10.34 -0.53
N GLU A 381 1.40 -11.66 -0.29
CA GLU A 381 0.26 -12.55 -0.32
C GLU A 381 0.06 -13.34 0.98
N GLN A 382 0.89 -13.11 1.99
CA GLN A 382 0.92 -13.88 3.23
C GLN A 382 0.54 -13.02 4.42
N GLU A 383 -0.20 -13.62 5.36
CA GLU A 383 -0.66 -12.98 6.60
C GLU A 383 -0.69 -14.01 7.73
N GLN A 384 -0.60 -13.54 8.97
CA GLN A 384 -0.76 -14.35 10.17
C GLN A 384 -1.77 -13.72 11.11
N LEU A 385 -2.63 -14.52 11.72
CA LEU A 385 -3.58 -14.04 12.72
C LEU A 385 -2.85 -13.53 13.97
N ALA A 386 -3.43 -12.48 14.56
CA ALA A 386 -2.98 -11.90 15.82
C ALA A 386 -4.18 -11.57 16.71
N ARG A 387 -3.98 -11.67 18.02
CA ARG A 387 -4.96 -11.29 19.04
C ARG A 387 -4.39 -10.20 19.93
N PHE A 388 -5.17 -9.16 20.18
CA PHE A 388 -4.76 -8.10 21.08
C PHE A 388 -4.97 -8.52 22.54
N ASN A 389 -3.90 -8.55 23.32
CA ASN A 389 -3.95 -9.02 24.73
C ASN A 389 -4.23 -7.88 25.73
N GLY A 390 -4.41 -6.65 25.27
CA GLY A 390 -4.58 -5.43 26.06
C GLY A 390 -3.34 -4.54 26.06
N GLU A 391 -2.18 -5.04 25.62
CA GLU A 391 -0.91 -4.30 25.53
C GLU A 391 -0.31 -4.36 24.12
N LYS A 392 -0.34 -5.54 23.49
CA LYS A 392 0.24 -5.80 22.17
C LYS A 392 -0.55 -6.86 21.41
N TRP A 393 -0.24 -6.97 20.13
CA TRP A 393 -0.73 -8.05 19.30
C TRP A 393 0.11 -9.32 19.48
N ASP A 394 -0.50 -10.41 19.92
CA ASP A 394 0.12 -11.73 19.99
C ASP A 394 -0.20 -12.51 18.72
N LEU A 395 0.83 -12.87 17.95
CA LEU A 395 0.69 -13.70 16.76
C LEU A 395 0.26 -15.12 17.15
N PHE A 396 -0.63 -15.73 16.40
CA PHE A 396 -1.04 -17.12 16.60
C PHE A 396 -1.43 -17.80 15.29
N GLY A 397 -1.47 -19.13 15.31
CA GLY A 397 -1.73 -19.93 14.12
C GLY A 397 -0.56 -19.93 13.15
N GLU A 398 -0.78 -20.50 11.98
CA GLU A 398 0.21 -20.57 10.90
C GLU A 398 0.15 -19.32 10.03
N LEU A 399 1.19 -19.11 9.23
CA LEU A 399 1.21 -18.11 8.19
C LEU A 399 0.29 -18.59 7.05
N PHE A 400 -0.73 -17.80 6.74
CA PHE A 400 -1.64 -18.09 5.63
C PHE A 400 -1.05 -17.55 4.34
N GLU A 401 -1.13 -18.35 3.28
CA GLU A 401 -0.87 -17.89 1.92
C GLU A 401 -2.18 -17.53 1.23
N ALA A 402 -2.14 -16.51 0.35
CA ALA A 402 -3.27 -16.22 -0.52
C ALA A 402 -3.64 -17.49 -1.31
N PHE A 403 -4.92 -17.83 -1.34
CA PHE A 403 -5.38 -18.91 -2.19
C PHE A 403 -5.09 -18.53 -3.64
N ARG A 404 -4.02 -19.10 -4.20
CA ARG A 404 -3.79 -19.06 -5.65
C ARG A 404 -5.00 -19.71 -6.30
N LYS A 405 -5.68 -18.98 -7.19
CA LYS A 405 -6.60 -19.64 -8.12
C LYS A 405 -5.76 -20.64 -8.92
N ASN A 406 -5.97 -21.95 -8.65
CA ASN A 406 -5.49 -23.01 -9.52
C ASN A 406 -6.17 -22.91 -10.89
#